data_0d30f67604b0065e2cbf1319d60499e5
#
_entry.id   0d30f67604b0065e2cbf1319d60499e5
#
_cell.length_a   1.000
_cell.length_b   1.000
_cell.length_c   1.000
_cell.angle_alpha   90.00
_cell.angle_beta   90.00
_cell.angle_gamma   90.00
#
_symmetry.space_group_name_H-M   'P 1'
#
loop_
_entity.id
_entity.type
_entity.pdbx_description
1 polymer ?
#
loop_
_entity_poly.entity_id
_entity_poly.type
_entity_poly.pdbx_seq_one_letter_code
_entity_poly.pdbx_strand_id
1 'polypeptide(L)'
;DVKDFRINSGYMEVMLSDGITAYQDIGSKDSKVIVLVHGATLGSLAYEEYVNVFLENNYRVITYDQYGRGYSDRVVNDVNIELMERQLQELIEYCQAENVILYGVSFGAAVVAKYASNNPDNISFIGYQVPLIDSANVPLLSLIKIPFYGDLLSRVLFIPTALKRIKDYEHLMSKKLMDHYLDQFKVKGTEKFFKEFFIGNAMGNRMDNHDVIGNNDIPSYFAYAEDDLEIDSLLVKQAIEKYNNPTVKKYLGGHFFSSGIEKQVAQDFIDSIEKY
;
A
#
# COMPACT_ATOMS: atom_id res chain seq x y z
N ASP A 1 17.39 -16.68 -0.38
CA ASP A 1 15.94 -16.78 -0.30
C ASP A 1 15.36 -15.61 0.49
N VAL A 2 14.06 -15.58 0.78
CA VAL A 2 13.43 -14.48 1.56
C VAL A 2 13.94 -14.47 2.99
N LYS A 3 14.24 -15.61 3.56
CA LYS A 3 14.76 -15.74 4.92
C LYS A 3 16.14 -15.06 5.03
N ASP A 4 17.02 -15.32 4.07
CA ASP A 4 18.34 -14.67 4.03
C ASP A 4 18.21 -13.15 3.84
N PHE A 5 17.28 -12.71 2.99
CA PHE A 5 17.01 -11.28 2.75
C PHE A 5 16.50 -10.57 4.00
N ARG A 6 15.77 -11.29 4.87
CA ARG A 6 15.19 -10.79 6.12
C ARG A 6 16.22 -10.67 7.25
N ILE A 7 17.29 -11.47 7.23
CA ILE A 7 18.32 -11.45 8.27
C ILE A 7 18.90 -10.02 8.37
N ASN A 8 18.95 -9.49 9.57
CA ASN A 8 19.45 -8.14 9.89
C ASN A 8 18.60 -6.99 9.27
N SER A 9 17.38 -7.23 8.86
CA SER A 9 16.48 -6.18 8.36
C SER A 9 16.09 -5.14 9.41
N GLY A 10 16.08 -5.54 10.69
CA GLY A 10 15.53 -4.74 11.79
C GLY A 10 14.00 -4.82 11.91
N TYR A 11 13.34 -5.59 11.05
CA TYR A 11 11.91 -5.86 11.13
C TYR A 11 11.60 -7.00 12.10
N MET A 12 10.46 -6.89 12.77
CA MET A 12 9.85 -8.01 13.49
C MET A 12 9.20 -8.97 12.51
N GLU A 13 8.98 -10.20 12.93
CA GLU A 13 8.36 -11.25 12.13
C GLU A 13 7.18 -11.85 12.89
N VAL A 14 6.09 -12.09 12.17
CA VAL A 14 4.95 -12.87 12.68
C VAL A 14 4.51 -13.88 11.64
N MET A 15 4.25 -15.10 12.09
CA MET A 15 3.62 -16.13 11.25
C MET A 15 2.11 -15.88 11.29
N LEU A 16 1.57 -15.44 10.16
CA LEU A 16 0.14 -15.34 9.92
C LEU A 16 -0.35 -16.57 9.15
N SER A 17 -1.66 -16.67 8.87
CA SER A 17 -2.25 -17.86 8.27
C SER A 17 -1.65 -18.26 6.92
N ASP A 18 -1.24 -17.28 6.09
CA ASP A 18 -0.70 -17.53 4.74
C ASP A 18 0.84 -17.49 4.67
N GLY A 19 1.53 -16.95 5.67
CA GLY A 19 3.00 -16.85 5.67
C GLY A 19 3.55 -15.86 6.68
N ILE A 20 4.87 -15.70 6.68
CA ILE A 20 5.56 -14.75 7.56
C ILE A 20 5.38 -13.33 7.01
N THR A 21 4.88 -12.46 7.87
CA THR A 21 4.81 -11.02 7.65
C THR A 21 5.91 -10.32 8.41
N ALA A 22 6.70 -9.51 7.69
CA ALA A 22 7.68 -8.60 8.28
C ALA A 22 6.99 -7.26 8.57
N TYR A 23 7.14 -6.75 9.79
CA TYR A 23 6.44 -5.56 10.25
C TYR A 23 7.25 -4.77 11.27
N GLN A 24 6.80 -3.56 11.53
CA GLN A 24 7.27 -2.72 12.64
C GLN A 24 6.04 -2.24 13.42
N ASP A 25 6.17 -2.16 14.74
CA ASP A 25 5.14 -1.65 15.65
C ASP A 25 5.85 -0.75 16.66
N ILE A 26 5.83 0.55 16.44
CA ILE A 26 6.65 1.54 17.10
C ILE A 26 5.75 2.58 17.78
N GLY A 27 6.17 3.05 18.96
CA GLY A 27 5.42 4.04 19.74
C GLY A 27 4.73 3.42 20.95
N SER A 28 4.04 4.25 21.73
CA SER A 28 3.34 3.80 22.93
C SER A 28 2.09 2.99 22.57
N LYS A 29 1.85 1.90 23.28
CA LYS A 29 0.63 1.10 23.12
C LYS A 29 -0.65 1.86 23.53
N ASP A 30 -0.51 2.90 24.34
CA ASP A 30 -1.62 3.75 24.78
C ASP A 30 -1.95 4.89 23.80
N SER A 31 -1.12 5.08 22.76
CA SER A 31 -1.34 6.10 21.74
C SER A 31 -2.33 5.65 20.67
N LYS A 32 -3.03 6.61 20.03
CA LYS A 32 -3.78 6.34 18.81
C LYS A 32 -2.86 5.68 17.78
N VAL A 33 -3.34 4.65 17.10
CA VAL A 33 -2.53 3.83 16.19
C VAL A 33 -2.82 4.18 14.74
N ILE A 34 -1.74 4.43 13.97
CA ILE A 34 -1.77 4.53 12.52
C ILE A 34 -1.21 3.25 11.92
N VAL A 35 -1.97 2.60 11.04
CA VAL A 35 -1.53 1.46 10.25
C VAL A 35 -1.26 1.94 8.82
N LEU A 36 0.00 1.85 8.39
CA LEU A 36 0.43 2.31 7.07
C LEU A 36 0.55 1.14 6.10
N VAL A 37 -0.18 1.23 4.98
CA VAL A 37 -0.26 0.19 3.94
C VAL A 37 0.36 0.70 2.64
N HIS A 38 1.50 0.11 2.27
CA HIS A 38 2.31 0.54 1.12
C HIS A 38 1.70 0.15 -0.24
N GLY A 39 2.19 0.76 -1.31
CA GLY A 39 1.77 0.54 -2.70
C GLY A 39 2.16 -0.83 -3.29
N ALA A 40 1.96 -0.98 -4.61
CA ALA A 40 2.10 -2.26 -5.29
C ALA A 40 3.55 -2.79 -5.34
N THR A 41 4.55 -1.93 -5.40
CA THR A 41 5.92 -2.34 -5.74
C THR A 41 6.97 -2.02 -4.68
N LEU A 42 6.87 -0.85 -4.04
CA LEU A 42 7.75 -0.46 -2.93
C LEU A 42 7.22 -1.04 -1.63
N GLY A 43 8.10 -1.60 -0.80
CA GLY A 43 7.76 -2.05 0.55
C GLY A 43 7.61 -0.90 1.55
N SER A 44 7.40 -1.25 2.80
CA SER A 44 7.16 -0.30 3.90
C SER A 44 8.35 0.64 4.16
N LEU A 45 9.56 0.25 3.79
CA LEU A 45 10.77 1.09 3.89
C LEU A 45 10.62 2.45 3.15
N ALA A 46 9.76 2.53 2.13
CA ALA A 46 9.50 3.76 1.39
C ALA A 46 8.84 4.87 2.24
N TYR A 47 8.36 4.53 3.42
CA TYR A 47 7.57 5.43 4.27
C TYR A 47 8.26 5.77 5.59
N GLU A 48 9.59 5.60 5.68
CA GLU A 48 10.37 5.89 6.90
C GLU A 48 10.15 7.32 7.41
N GLU A 49 10.08 8.31 6.50
CA GLU A 49 9.81 9.70 6.89
C GLU A 49 8.38 9.92 7.41
N TYR A 50 7.38 9.21 6.88
CA TYR A 50 6.01 9.24 7.41
C TYR A 50 5.95 8.68 8.81
N VAL A 51 6.61 7.55 9.05
CA VAL A 51 6.70 6.91 10.36
C VAL A 51 7.31 7.88 11.38
N ASN A 52 8.39 8.57 11.01
CA ASN A 52 9.03 9.56 11.88
C ASN A 52 8.07 10.69 12.26
N VAL A 53 7.36 11.28 11.28
CA VAL A 53 6.39 12.36 11.55
C VAL A 53 5.24 11.87 12.44
N PHE A 54 4.72 10.67 12.21
CA PHE A 54 3.64 10.13 13.02
C PHE A 54 4.08 9.89 14.47
N LEU A 55 5.30 9.38 14.68
CA LEU A 55 5.89 9.19 16.01
C LEU A 55 6.15 10.53 16.71
N GLU A 56 6.64 11.55 16.01
CA GLU A 56 6.83 12.91 16.52
C GLU A 56 5.51 13.56 16.99
N ASN A 57 4.38 13.15 16.38
CA ASN A 57 3.03 13.55 16.77
C ASN A 57 2.36 12.59 17.77
N ASN A 58 3.14 11.75 18.47
CA ASN A 58 2.69 10.83 19.52
C ASN A 58 1.71 9.73 19.05
N TYR A 59 1.72 9.32 17.78
CA TYR A 59 1.01 8.16 17.33
C TYR A 59 1.84 6.88 17.51
N ARG A 60 1.18 5.76 17.79
CA ARG A 60 1.74 4.43 17.57
C ARG A 60 1.65 4.12 16.07
N VAL A 61 2.70 3.58 15.49
CA VAL A 61 2.75 3.30 14.05
C VAL A 61 3.00 1.82 13.82
N ILE A 62 2.08 1.19 13.08
CA ILE A 62 2.25 -0.16 12.55
C ILE A 62 2.48 -0.02 11.05
N THR A 63 3.59 -0.56 10.56
CA THR A 63 3.88 -0.68 9.13
C THR A 63 4.39 -2.07 8.83
N TYR A 64 4.11 -2.60 7.64
CA TYR A 64 4.45 -3.97 7.28
C TYR A 64 4.71 -4.09 5.78
N ASP A 65 5.43 -5.11 5.40
CA ASP A 65 5.56 -5.49 4.00
C ASP A 65 4.42 -6.45 3.61
N GLN A 66 3.62 -6.07 2.63
CA GLN A 66 2.60 -6.96 2.07
C GLN A 66 3.28 -8.19 1.45
N TYR A 67 2.60 -9.33 1.44
CA TYR A 67 3.12 -10.55 0.81
C TYR A 67 3.69 -10.26 -0.59
N GLY A 68 4.81 -10.89 -0.91
CA GLY A 68 5.51 -10.72 -2.18
C GLY A 68 6.43 -9.51 -2.26
N ARG A 69 6.43 -8.60 -1.27
CA ARG A 69 7.28 -7.39 -1.23
C ARG A 69 8.19 -7.41 -0.02
N GLY A 70 9.23 -6.58 -0.09
CA GLY A 70 10.15 -6.35 1.01
C GLY A 70 10.60 -7.65 1.68
N TYR A 71 10.48 -7.69 2.98
CA TYR A 71 10.93 -8.81 3.83
C TYR A 71 9.84 -9.87 4.11
N SER A 72 8.57 -9.65 3.71
CA SER A 72 7.51 -10.64 3.87
C SER A 72 7.62 -11.82 2.90
N ASP A 73 6.94 -12.92 3.20
CA ASP A 73 6.96 -14.12 2.38
C ASP A 73 6.40 -13.91 0.97
N ARG A 74 6.88 -14.71 0.02
CA ARG A 74 6.41 -14.74 -1.37
C ARG A 74 5.29 -15.76 -1.51
N VAL A 75 4.11 -15.41 -0.95
CA VAL A 75 2.89 -16.22 -1.10
C VAL A 75 2.42 -16.16 -2.55
N VAL A 76 2.30 -17.30 -3.21
CA VAL A 76 2.03 -17.38 -4.65
C VAL A 76 0.74 -18.13 -4.99
N ASN A 77 -0.03 -18.49 -3.98
CA ASN A 77 -1.34 -19.12 -4.15
C ASN A 77 -2.42 -18.08 -3.88
N ASP A 78 -3.42 -18.05 -4.75
CA ASP A 78 -4.61 -17.17 -4.61
C ASP A 78 -4.26 -15.70 -4.32
N VAL A 79 -3.29 -15.16 -5.08
CA VAL A 79 -2.83 -13.78 -4.91
C VAL A 79 -3.90 -12.81 -5.42
N ASN A 80 -4.79 -12.41 -4.53
CA ASN A 80 -5.92 -11.52 -4.78
C ASN A 80 -6.03 -10.46 -3.68
N ILE A 81 -7.05 -9.63 -3.71
CA ILE A 81 -7.25 -8.57 -2.71
C ILE A 81 -7.62 -9.17 -1.34
N GLU A 82 -8.31 -10.29 -1.30
CA GLU A 82 -8.71 -10.99 -0.09
C GLU A 82 -7.49 -11.52 0.68
N LEU A 83 -6.44 -11.98 0.00
CA LEU A 83 -5.16 -12.34 0.63
C LEU A 83 -4.52 -11.13 1.31
N MET A 84 -4.51 -9.97 0.65
CA MET A 84 -3.92 -8.74 1.20
C MET A 84 -4.74 -8.18 2.36
N GLU A 85 -6.06 -8.22 2.25
CA GLU A 85 -6.98 -7.84 3.33
C GLU A 85 -6.77 -8.74 4.57
N ARG A 86 -6.74 -10.06 4.38
CA ARG A 86 -6.53 -11.02 5.48
C ARG A 86 -5.18 -10.80 6.18
N GLN A 87 -4.10 -10.54 5.42
CA GLN A 87 -2.81 -10.19 6.00
C GLN A 87 -2.91 -8.95 6.89
N LEU A 88 -3.59 -7.90 6.42
CA LEU A 88 -3.80 -6.66 7.18
C LEU A 88 -4.64 -6.92 8.43
N GLN A 89 -5.74 -7.65 8.31
CA GLN A 89 -6.62 -7.99 9.41
C GLN A 89 -5.88 -8.77 10.51
N GLU A 90 -5.23 -9.86 10.15
CA GLU A 90 -4.51 -10.71 11.10
C GLU A 90 -3.35 -9.96 11.78
N LEU A 91 -2.68 -9.03 11.07
CA LEU A 91 -1.66 -8.20 11.67
C LEU A 91 -2.22 -7.20 12.68
N ILE A 92 -3.35 -6.54 12.37
CA ILE A 92 -4.05 -5.63 13.29
C ILE A 92 -4.47 -6.39 14.55
N GLU A 93 -5.05 -7.58 14.41
CA GLU A 93 -5.45 -8.45 15.51
C GLU A 93 -4.23 -8.90 16.34
N TYR A 94 -3.15 -9.34 15.70
CA TYR A 94 -1.92 -9.75 16.36
C TYR A 94 -1.30 -8.60 17.17
N CYS A 95 -1.30 -7.39 16.62
CA CYS A 95 -0.80 -6.19 17.29
C CYS A 95 -1.76 -5.63 18.35
N GLN A 96 -2.95 -6.24 18.50
CA GLN A 96 -4.01 -5.78 19.41
C GLN A 96 -4.32 -4.29 19.19
N ALA A 97 -4.50 -3.92 17.92
CA ALA A 97 -4.80 -2.54 17.54
C ALA A 97 -6.31 -2.35 17.37
N GLU A 98 -6.86 -1.38 18.09
CA GLU A 98 -8.28 -1.03 18.07
C GLU A 98 -8.46 0.43 17.65
N ASN A 99 -9.62 0.75 17.10
CA ASN A 99 -9.96 2.10 16.61
C ASN A 99 -8.86 2.67 15.72
N VAL A 100 -8.42 1.86 14.75
CA VAL A 100 -7.24 2.15 13.94
C VAL A 100 -7.47 3.33 12.99
N ILE A 101 -6.42 4.10 12.80
CA ILE A 101 -6.30 5.06 11.70
C ILE A 101 -5.56 4.34 10.58
N LEU A 102 -6.17 4.24 9.41
CA LEU A 102 -5.55 3.59 8.25
C LEU A 102 -4.95 4.65 7.31
N TYR A 103 -3.77 4.38 6.78
CA TYR A 103 -3.18 5.19 5.72
C TYR A 103 -2.71 4.30 4.59
N GLY A 104 -3.39 4.35 3.45
CA GLY A 104 -3.11 3.53 2.28
C GLY A 104 -2.57 4.33 1.10
N VAL A 105 -1.50 3.84 0.47
CA VAL A 105 -0.87 4.50 -0.67
C VAL A 105 -1.01 3.65 -1.93
N SER A 106 -1.52 4.23 -3.01
CA SER A 106 -1.69 3.57 -4.30
C SER A 106 -2.47 2.24 -4.16
N PHE A 107 -1.90 1.10 -4.48
CA PHE A 107 -2.51 -0.21 -4.23
C PHE A 107 -2.85 -0.44 -2.75
N GLY A 108 -2.04 0.08 -1.82
CA GLY A 108 -2.33 0.02 -0.39
C GLY A 108 -3.67 0.67 -0.03
N ALA A 109 -4.08 1.70 -0.77
CA ALA A 109 -5.40 2.31 -0.62
C ALA A 109 -6.54 1.34 -1.01
N ALA A 110 -6.34 0.50 -2.04
CA ALA A 110 -7.30 -0.55 -2.39
C ALA A 110 -7.44 -1.62 -1.29
N VAL A 111 -6.31 -1.99 -0.65
CA VAL A 111 -6.31 -2.92 0.50
C VAL A 111 -7.04 -2.30 1.70
N VAL A 112 -6.74 -1.03 2.00
CA VAL A 112 -7.42 -0.26 3.06
C VAL A 112 -8.92 -0.17 2.80
N ALA A 113 -9.34 0.18 1.59
CA ALA A 113 -10.75 0.28 1.24
C ALA A 113 -11.46 -1.09 1.41
N LYS A 114 -10.83 -2.19 0.97
CA LYS A 114 -11.36 -3.53 1.15
C LYS A 114 -11.53 -3.89 2.64
N TYR A 115 -10.49 -3.68 3.45
CA TYR A 115 -10.53 -3.95 4.88
C TYR A 115 -11.56 -3.08 5.61
N ALA A 116 -11.55 -1.77 5.37
CA ALA A 116 -12.43 -0.82 6.05
C ALA A 116 -13.91 -1.07 5.74
N SER A 117 -14.25 -1.46 4.51
CA SER A 117 -15.63 -1.79 4.14
C SER A 117 -16.17 -3.04 4.86
N ASN A 118 -15.29 -3.96 5.25
CA ASN A 118 -15.66 -5.18 5.97
C ASN A 118 -15.59 -5.02 7.50
N ASN A 119 -14.84 -4.02 8.00
CA ASN A 119 -14.58 -3.81 9.43
C ASN A 119 -14.79 -2.34 9.84
N PRO A 120 -15.93 -1.71 9.51
CA PRO A 120 -16.12 -0.27 9.72
C PRO A 120 -16.03 0.13 11.19
N ASP A 121 -16.44 -0.72 12.11
CA ASP A 121 -16.48 -0.45 13.56
C ASP A 121 -15.08 -0.35 14.20
N ASN A 122 -14.04 -0.85 13.54
CA ASN A 122 -12.66 -0.78 14.04
C ASN A 122 -11.87 0.39 13.45
N ILE A 123 -12.50 1.28 12.70
CA ILE A 123 -11.84 2.37 11.98
C ILE A 123 -12.25 3.72 12.57
N SER A 124 -11.27 4.52 12.98
CA SER A 124 -11.50 5.88 13.46
C SER A 124 -11.26 6.95 12.39
N PHE A 125 -10.36 6.70 11.42
CA PHE A 125 -10.04 7.60 10.34
C PHE A 125 -9.35 6.87 9.17
N ILE A 126 -9.54 7.34 7.95
CA ILE A 126 -8.87 6.77 6.77
C ILE A 126 -8.17 7.85 5.96
N GLY A 127 -6.89 7.64 5.65
CA GLY A 127 -6.12 8.41 4.67
C GLY A 127 -5.83 7.62 3.41
N TYR A 128 -6.03 8.26 2.28
CA TYR A 128 -5.72 7.74 0.95
C TYR A 128 -4.73 8.65 0.25
N GLN A 129 -3.60 8.12 -0.19
CA GLN A 129 -2.63 8.82 -1.03
C GLN A 129 -2.56 8.15 -2.40
N VAL A 130 -2.75 8.91 -3.48
CA VAL A 130 -2.81 8.42 -4.87
C VAL A 130 -3.59 7.10 -4.99
N PRO A 131 -4.85 7.05 -4.50
CA PRO A 131 -5.56 5.79 -4.31
C PRO A 131 -5.84 5.07 -5.62
N LEU A 132 -5.47 3.79 -5.71
CA LEU A 132 -5.89 2.91 -6.78
C LEU A 132 -7.35 2.50 -6.56
N ILE A 133 -8.24 2.96 -7.44
CA ILE A 133 -9.66 2.62 -7.43
C ILE A 133 -9.96 1.45 -8.38
N ASP A 134 -9.37 1.47 -9.57
CA ASP A 134 -9.50 0.42 -10.57
C ASP A 134 -8.27 0.42 -11.50
N SER A 135 -7.83 -0.75 -11.91
CA SER A 135 -6.77 -0.95 -12.89
C SER A 135 -7.25 -1.48 -14.23
N ALA A 136 -8.56 -1.45 -14.49
CA ALA A 136 -9.17 -2.05 -15.68
C ALA A 136 -8.59 -1.55 -17.02
N ASN A 137 -7.95 -0.37 -17.00
CA ASN A 137 -7.39 0.29 -18.18
C ASN A 137 -5.89 0.05 -18.40
N VAL A 138 -5.26 -0.92 -17.73
CA VAL A 138 -3.84 -1.28 -17.99
C VAL A 138 -3.77 -2.29 -19.13
N PRO A 139 -3.49 -1.88 -20.39
CA PRO A 139 -3.66 -2.73 -21.58
C PRO A 139 -2.83 -4.01 -21.58
N LEU A 140 -1.68 -4.00 -20.87
CA LEU A 140 -0.74 -5.13 -20.84
C LEU A 140 -1.18 -6.28 -19.93
N LEU A 141 -2.08 -6.02 -18.96
CA LEU A 141 -2.52 -7.03 -17.98
C LEU A 141 -3.33 -8.16 -18.64
N SER A 142 -4.07 -7.87 -19.72
CA SER A 142 -4.82 -8.90 -20.43
C SER A 142 -3.95 -9.96 -21.11
N LEU A 143 -2.72 -9.60 -21.52
CA LEU A 143 -1.79 -10.51 -22.18
C LEU A 143 -1.09 -11.46 -21.20
N ILE A 144 -0.91 -11.05 -19.94
CA ILE A 144 -0.29 -11.87 -18.89
C ILE A 144 -1.20 -13.05 -18.50
N LYS A 145 -2.51 -12.93 -18.72
CA LYS A 145 -3.51 -13.98 -18.44
C LYS A 145 -3.45 -15.16 -19.42
N ILE A 146 -2.70 -15.10 -20.51
CA ILE A 146 -2.60 -16.17 -21.51
C ILE A 146 -1.69 -17.28 -20.97
N PRO A 147 -2.18 -18.53 -20.79
CA PRO A 147 -1.38 -19.66 -20.31
C PRO A 147 -0.13 -19.85 -21.18
N PHE A 148 0.99 -20.25 -20.59
CA PHE A 148 2.33 -20.44 -21.18
C PHE A 148 3.02 -19.16 -21.69
N TYR A 149 2.28 -18.23 -22.30
CA TYR A 149 2.84 -16.94 -22.73
C TYR A 149 2.98 -15.96 -21.57
N GLY A 150 2.13 -16.06 -20.54
CA GLY A 150 2.17 -15.18 -19.37
C GLY A 150 3.48 -15.24 -18.59
N ASP A 151 4.08 -16.43 -18.44
CA ASP A 151 5.39 -16.59 -17.78
C ASP A 151 6.51 -15.92 -18.58
N LEU A 152 6.51 -16.11 -19.89
CA LEU A 152 7.50 -15.50 -20.77
C LEU A 152 7.33 -13.97 -20.80
N LEU A 153 6.09 -13.49 -20.91
CA LEU A 153 5.78 -12.06 -20.93
C LEU A 153 6.10 -11.38 -19.60
N SER A 154 5.84 -12.03 -18.46
CA SER A 154 6.19 -11.47 -17.15
C SER A 154 7.71 -11.29 -17.00
N ARG A 155 8.49 -12.28 -17.45
CA ARG A 155 9.97 -12.23 -17.41
C ARG A 155 10.56 -11.20 -18.36
N VAL A 156 10.04 -11.16 -19.60
CA VAL A 156 10.69 -10.39 -20.69
C VAL A 156 10.19 -8.96 -20.76
N LEU A 157 8.96 -8.70 -20.34
CA LEU A 157 8.35 -7.36 -20.43
C LEU A 157 8.08 -6.74 -19.06
N PHE A 158 7.42 -7.48 -18.17
CA PHE A 158 6.90 -6.87 -16.95
C PHE A 158 8.00 -6.49 -15.95
N ILE A 159 8.86 -7.44 -15.57
CA ILE A 159 9.94 -7.16 -14.61
C ILE A 159 10.93 -6.13 -15.15
N PRO A 160 11.43 -6.23 -16.40
CA PRO A 160 12.27 -5.18 -16.95
C PRO A 160 11.60 -3.82 -17.03
N THR A 161 10.30 -3.78 -17.34
CA THR A 161 9.54 -2.51 -17.37
C THR A 161 9.37 -1.91 -15.97
N ALA A 162 9.05 -2.73 -14.97
CA ALA A 162 8.95 -2.30 -13.58
C ALA A 162 10.30 -1.79 -13.05
N LEU A 163 11.39 -2.51 -13.33
CA LEU A 163 12.75 -2.10 -12.96
C LEU A 163 13.19 -0.81 -13.68
N LYS A 164 12.86 -0.69 -14.96
CA LYS A 164 13.15 0.54 -15.73
C LYS A 164 12.39 1.72 -15.14
N ARG A 165 11.10 1.56 -14.91
CA ARG A 165 10.25 2.59 -14.33
C ARG A 165 10.80 3.10 -13.00
N ILE A 166 11.22 2.21 -12.10
CA ILE A 166 11.80 2.62 -10.83
C ILE A 166 13.14 3.35 -11.02
N LYS A 167 13.95 2.93 -11.99
CA LYS A 167 15.17 3.68 -12.34
C LYS A 167 14.89 5.09 -12.85
N ASP A 168 13.79 5.30 -13.55
CA ASP A 168 13.37 6.62 -13.99
C ASP A 168 13.08 7.55 -12.78
N TYR A 169 12.70 6.98 -11.64
CA TYR A 169 12.46 7.68 -10.37
C TYR A 169 13.64 7.59 -9.37
N GLU A 170 14.79 7.01 -9.76
CA GLU A 170 15.95 6.83 -8.88
C GLU A 170 16.41 8.14 -8.23
N HIS A 171 16.31 9.25 -8.95
CA HIS A 171 16.69 10.58 -8.46
C HIS A 171 15.78 11.11 -7.34
N LEU A 172 14.61 10.50 -7.13
CA LEU A 172 13.65 10.80 -6.07
C LEU A 172 13.77 9.88 -4.85
N MET A 173 14.65 8.88 -4.88
CA MET A 173 14.76 7.86 -3.86
C MET A 173 16.12 7.92 -3.15
N SER A 174 16.14 7.58 -1.86
CA SER A 174 17.41 7.34 -1.17
C SER A 174 18.12 6.10 -1.75
N LYS A 175 19.46 6.09 -1.69
CA LYS A 175 20.23 4.90 -2.10
C LYS A 175 19.78 3.65 -1.35
N LYS A 176 19.51 3.75 -0.04
CA LYS A 176 19.01 2.65 0.80
C LYS A 176 17.71 2.06 0.24
N LEU A 177 16.75 2.92 -0.13
CA LEU A 177 15.47 2.49 -0.68
C LEU A 177 15.64 1.84 -2.07
N MET A 178 16.47 2.42 -2.92
CA MET A 178 16.75 1.89 -4.25
C MET A 178 17.45 0.51 -4.17
N ASP A 179 18.48 0.38 -3.35
CA ASP A 179 19.18 -0.90 -3.15
C ASP A 179 18.21 -1.96 -2.64
N HIS A 180 17.39 -1.65 -1.63
CA HIS A 180 16.37 -2.56 -1.10
C HIS A 180 15.36 -2.98 -2.17
N TYR A 181 14.88 -2.03 -2.97
CA TYR A 181 13.95 -2.30 -4.07
C TYR A 181 14.55 -3.25 -5.11
N LEU A 182 15.78 -3.01 -5.53
CA LEU A 182 16.45 -3.87 -6.51
C LEU A 182 16.73 -5.27 -5.94
N ASP A 183 17.09 -5.36 -4.67
CA ASP A 183 17.41 -6.61 -4.00
C ASP A 183 16.17 -7.50 -3.79
N GLN A 184 14.99 -6.91 -3.53
CA GLN A 184 13.77 -7.71 -3.41
C GLN A 184 13.44 -8.50 -4.68
N PHE A 185 13.79 -7.99 -5.89
CA PHE A 185 13.58 -8.72 -7.14
C PHE A 185 14.55 -9.90 -7.33
N LYS A 186 15.65 -9.94 -6.59
CA LYS A 186 16.57 -11.08 -6.56
C LYS A 186 16.07 -12.21 -5.65
N VAL A 187 15.09 -11.92 -4.79
CA VAL A 187 14.52 -12.91 -3.86
C VAL A 187 13.69 -13.93 -4.65
N LYS A 188 14.02 -15.21 -4.47
CA LYS A 188 13.30 -16.32 -5.12
C LYS A 188 11.80 -16.26 -4.81
N GLY A 189 10.98 -16.34 -5.83
CA GLY A 189 9.53 -16.31 -5.73
C GLY A 189 8.92 -14.93 -6.01
N THR A 190 9.67 -13.83 -5.95
CA THR A 190 9.17 -12.48 -6.23
C THR A 190 8.56 -12.37 -7.63
N GLU A 191 9.24 -12.91 -8.64
CA GLU A 191 8.75 -12.91 -10.03
C GLU A 191 7.42 -13.66 -10.16
N LYS A 192 7.35 -14.87 -9.57
CA LYS A 192 6.12 -15.66 -9.58
C LYS A 192 4.99 -14.94 -8.83
N PHE A 193 5.31 -14.32 -7.69
CA PHE A 193 4.33 -13.53 -6.95
C PHE A 193 3.74 -12.40 -7.80
N PHE A 194 4.55 -11.59 -8.45
CA PHE A 194 4.05 -10.47 -9.27
C PHE A 194 3.21 -10.96 -10.44
N LYS A 195 3.55 -12.08 -11.05
CA LYS A 195 2.70 -12.70 -12.08
C LYS A 195 1.31 -13.02 -11.52
N GLU A 196 1.26 -13.77 -10.41
CA GLU A 196 -0.01 -14.15 -9.79
C GLU A 196 -0.80 -12.93 -9.30
N PHE A 197 -0.11 -11.91 -8.79
CA PHE A 197 -0.70 -10.65 -8.36
C PHE A 197 -1.46 -9.93 -9.50
N PHE A 198 -0.91 -9.93 -10.71
CA PHE A 198 -1.58 -9.33 -11.87
C PHE A 198 -2.70 -10.22 -12.44
N ILE A 199 -2.59 -11.54 -12.31
CA ILE A 199 -3.61 -12.48 -12.77
C ILE A 199 -4.80 -12.50 -11.80
N GLY A 200 -4.54 -12.45 -10.50
CA GLY A 200 -5.50 -12.64 -9.41
C GLY A 200 -6.49 -11.50 -9.17
N ASN A 201 -6.52 -10.49 -10.04
CA ASN A 201 -7.42 -9.34 -9.93
C ASN A 201 -7.30 -8.56 -8.60
N ALA A 202 -6.11 -8.60 -7.96
CA ALA A 202 -5.87 -7.84 -6.73
C ALA A 202 -6.11 -6.33 -6.90
N MET A 203 -5.84 -5.80 -8.11
CA MET A 203 -6.01 -4.40 -8.49
C MET A 203 -7.35 -4.10 -9.18
N GLY A 204 -8.37 -4.94 -9.03
CA GLY A 204 -9.70 -4.71 -9.61
C GLY A 204 -10.45 -3.56 -8.93
N ASN A 205 -11.64 -3.26 -9.47
CA ASN A 205 -12.49 -2.15 -9.04
C ASN A 205 -12.84 -2.21 -7.55
N ARG A 206 -12.72 -1.07 -6.85
CA ARG A 206 -13.00 -0.89 -5.40
C ARG A 206 -14.10 0.16 -5.13
N MET A 207 -14.81 0.63 -6.16
CA MET A 207 -15.83 1.66 -5.98
C MET A 207 -16.90 1.25 -4.97
N ASP A 208 -17.35 -0.01 -5.02
CA ASP A 208 -18.34 -0.54 -4.06
C ASP A 208 -17.83 -0.49 -2.61
N ASN A 209 -16.52 -0.70 -2.39
CA ASN A 209 -15.94 -0.56 -1.05
C ASN A 209 -15.99 0.88 -0.56
N HIS A 210 -15.73 1.85 -1.45
CA HIS A 210 -15.85 3.27 -1.12
C HIS A 210 -17.30 3.68 -0.83
N ASP A 211 -18.29 3.10 -1.55
CA ASP A 211 -19.72 3.31 -1.23
C ASP A 211 -20.06 2.83 0.20
N VAL A 212 -19.59 1.65 0.59
CA VAL A 212 -19.84 1.11 1.94
C VAL A 212 -19.19 1.99 3.00
N ILE A 213 -17.94 2.43 2.81
CA ILE A 213 -17.22 3.27 3.77
C ILE A 213 -17.89 4.62 3.91
N GLY A 214 -18.28 5.25 2.80
CA GLY A 214 -19.00 6.52 2.80
C GLY A 214 -20.34 6.46 3.55
N ASN A 215 -21.08 5.36 3.39
CA ASN A 215 -22.32 5.12 4.11
C ASN A 215 -22.16 4.88 5.62
N ASN A 216 -20.96 4.56 6.09
CA ASN A 216 -20.63 4.43 7.51
C ASN A 216 -20.08 5.72 8.12
N ASP A 217 -20.08 6.84 7.37
CA ASP A 217 -19.63 8.17 7.82
C ASP A 217 -18.20 8.20 8.42
N ILE A 218 -17.32 7.29 7.97
CA ILE A 218 -15.94 7.22 8.46
C ILE A 218 -15.17 8.46 7.96
N PRO A 219 -14.61 9.29 8.87
CA PRO A 219 -13.86 10.48 8.49
C PRO A 219 -12.66 10.10 7.59
N SER A 220 -12.45 10.86 6.52
CA SER A 220 -11.49 10.46 5.50
C SER A 220 -10.70 11.63 4.91
N TYR A 221 -9.48 11.31 4.49
CA TYR A 221 -8.54 12.22 3.83
C TYR A 221 -8.10 11.64 2.49
N PHE A 222 -8.08 12.47 1.46
CA PHE A 222 -7.60 12.12 0.13
C PHE A 222 -6.48 13.07 -0.32
N ALA A 223 -5.32 12.50 -0.65
CA ALA A 223 -4.19 13.21 -1.25
C ALA A 223 -3.92 12.64 -2.64
N TYR A 224 -3.96 13.46 -3.69
CA TYR A 224 -3.68 13.01 -5.04
C TYR A 224 -3.13 14.14 -5.93
N ALA A 225 -2.52 13.77 -7.05
CA ALA A 225 -2.09 14.70 -8.08
C ALA A 225 -2.98 14.54 -9.33
N GLU A 226 -3.44 15.66 -9.91
CA GLU A 226 -4.28 15.61 -11.12
C GLU A 226 -3.49 15.23 -12.37
N ASP A 227 -2.16 15.39 -12.34
CA ASP A 227 -1.19 15.00 -13.36
C ASP A 227 -0.64 13.57 -13.17
N ASP A 228 -1.26 12.77 -12.30
CA ASP A 228 -0.89 11.37 -12.12
C ASP A 228 -1.24 10.55 -13.38
N LEU A 229 -0.21 9.91 -13.96
CA LEU A 229 -0.37 9.08 -15.17
C LEU A 229 -0.66 7.60 -14.86
N GLU A 230 -0.63 7.22 -13.59
CA GLU A 230 -0.80 5.83 -13.15
C GLU A 230 -2.16 5.57 -12.53
N ILE A 231 -2.75 6.60 -11.95
CA ILE A 231 -4.07 6.56 -11.31
C ILE A 231 -5.04 7.44 -12.10
N ASP A 232 -6.21 6.90 -12.39
CA ASP A 232 -7.27 7.67 -13.02
C ASP A 232 -7.86 8.69 -12.03
N SER A 233 -7.50 9.95 -12.19
CA SER A 233 -7.96 11.04 -11.32
C SER A 233 -9.48 11.24 -11.36
N LEU A 234 -10.17 10.80 -12.44
CA LEU A 234 -11.63 10.85 -12.52
C LEU A 234 -12.25 9.82 -11.55
N LEU A 235 -11.71 8.60 -11.53
CA LEU A 235 -12.16 7.57 -10.58
C LEU A 235 -11.89 7.99 -9.13
N VAL A 236 -10.77 8.66 -8.86
CA VAL A 236 -10.49 9.22 -7.52
C VAL A 236 -11.55 10.25 -7.13
N LYS A 237 -11.93 11.16 -8.03
CA LYS A 237 -12.98 12.15 -7.78
C LYS A 237 -14.33 11.49 -7.53
N GLN A 238 -14.68 10.47 -8.30
CA GLN A 238 -15.91 9.69 -8.09
C GLN A 238 -15.92 8.97 -6.74
N ALA A 239 -14.77 8.41 -6.32
CA ALA A 239 -14.66 7.81 -5.00
C ALA A 239 -14.81 8.85 -3.87
N ILE A 240 -14.22 10.04 -4.01
CA ILE A 240 -14.35 11.15 -3.05
C ILE A 240 -15.82 11.55 -2.85
N GLU A 241 -16.62 11.56 -3.92
CA GLU A 241 -18.07 11.91 -3.87
C GLU A 241 -18.90 10.92 -3.03
N LYS A 242 -18.36 9.73 -2.68
CA LYS A 242 -19.04 8.75 -1.82
C LYS A 242 -18.97 9.10 -0.34
N TYR A 243 -18.06 9.98 0.06
CA TYR A 243 -17.79 10.33 1.45
C TYR A 243 -18.48 11.61 1.88
N ASN A 244 -18.87 11.66 3.14
CA ASN A 244 -19.46 12.87 3.76
C ASN A 244 -18.34 13.80 4.25
N ASN A 245 -18.16 14.94 3.56
CA ASN A 245 -17.16 15.97 3.87
C ASN A 245 -15.70 15.47 4.05
N PRO A 246 -15.15 14.67 3.14
CA PRO A 246 -13.76 14.23 3.27
C PRO A 246 -12.81 15.42 3.14
N THR A 247 -11.68 15.38 3.86
CA THR A 247 -10.61 16.34 3.61
C THR A 247 -9.90 15.97 2.32
N VAL A 248 -9.81 16.88 1.37
CA VAL A 248 -9.16 16.63 0.07
C VAL A 248 -8.00 17.58 -0.13
N LYS A 249 -6.80 17.05 -0.42
CA LYS A 249 -5.62 17.82 -0.75
C LYS A 249 -5.06 17.41 -2.11
N LYS A 250 -4.88 18.40 -2.97
CA LYS A 250 -4.31 18.22 -4.31
C LYS A 250 -2.86 18.65 -4.31
N TYR A 251 -2.04 17.85 -4.95
CA TYR A 251 -0.62 18.10 -5.15
C TYR A 251 -0.28 18.17 -6.64
N LEU A 252 0.96 18.51 -6.95
CA LEU A 252 1.57 18.44 -8.28
C LEU A 252 2.76 17.49 -8.22
N GLY A 253 3.08 16.82 -9.33
CA GLY A 253 4.24 15.93 -9.42
C GLY A 253 3.89 14.45 -9.63
N GLY A 254 2.67 14.16 -10.09
CA GLY A 254 2.25 12.82 -10.52
C GLY A 254 2.16 11.80 -9.38
N HIS A 255 2.39 10.53 -9.71
CA HIS A 255 2.22 9.42 -8.76
C HIS A 255 3.17 9.48 -7.55
N PHE A 256 4.35 10.03 -7.73
CA PHE A 256 5.38 10.18 -6.68
C PHE A 256 5.48 11.62 -6.15
N PHE A 257 4.39 12.38 -6.19
CA PHE A 257 4.35 13.78 -5.76
C PHE A 257 4.93 14.02 -4.36
N SER A 258 4.84 13.03 -3.48
CA SER A 258 5.34 13.15 -2.11
C SER A 258 6.87 13.13 -2.00
N SER A 259 7.59 12.66 -3.03
CA SER A 259 9.05 12.57 -2.98
C SER A 259 9.69 13.95 -2.78
N GLY A 260 10.50 14.05 -1.72
CA GLY A 260 11.14 15.30 -1.29
C GLY A 260 10.27 16.23 -0.43
N ILE A 261 8.98 15.89 -0.26
CA ILE A 261 8.04 16.61 0.62
C ILE A 261 7.29 15.65 1.56
N GLU A 262 7.87 14.47 1.83
CA GLU A 262 7.22 13.40 2.62
C GLU A 262 6.74 13.91 3.98
N LYS A 263 7.57 14.71 4.66
CA LYS A 263 7.22 15.31 5.97
C LYS A 263 6.00 16.21 5.89
N GLN A 264 5.91 17.03 4.83
CA GLN A 264 4.76 17.92 4.62
C GLN A 264 3.48 17.10 4.36
N VAL A 265 3.57 16.06 3.52
CA VAL A 265 2.41 15.22 3.20
C VAL A 265 1.95 14.44 4.43
N ALA A 266 2.88 13.90 5.22
CA ALA A 266 2.57 13.24 6.48
C ALA A 266 1.93 14.21 7.50
N GLN A 267 2.44 15.44 7.62
CA GLN A 267 1.87 16.46 8.51
C GLN A 267 0.47 16.89 8.04
N ASP A 268 0.26 17.08 6.74
CA ASP A 268 -1.07 17.40 6.19
C ASP A 268 -2.11 16.33 6.53
N PHE A 269 -1.70 15.05 6.58
CA PHE A 269 -2.55 13.97 7.04
C PHE A 269 -2.85 14.06 8.54
N ILE A 270 -1.85 14.30 9.39
CA ILE A 270 -2.05 14.51 10.84
C ILE A 270 -3.02 15.68 11.08
N ASP A 271 -2.80 16.82 10.42
CA ASP A 271 -3.66 18.00 10.54
C ASP A 271 -5.11 17.70 10.11
N SER A 272 -5.30 16.72 9.24
CA SER A 272 -6.65 16.29 8.83
C SER A 272 -7.33 15.45 9.90
N ILE A 273 -6.59 14.60 10.63
CA ILE A 273 -7.13 13.80 11.75
C ILE A 273 -7.59 14.71 12.90
N GLU A 274 -6.82 15.77 13.19
CA GLU A 274 -7.10 16.68 14.29
C GLU A 274 -8.38 17.53 14.11
N LYS A 275 -8.97 17.52 12.91
CA LYS A 275 -10.24 18.21 12.63
C LYS A 275 -11.47 17.42 13.09
N TYR A 276 -11.28 16.14 13.39
CA TYR A 276 -12.32 15.19 13.81
C TYR A 276 -12.06 14.67 15.22
#